data_47c709671616532c0acf363122fa7804
#
_entry.id   47c709671616532c0acf363122fa7804
#
_cell.length_a   1.000
_cell.length_b   1.000
_cell.length_c   1.000
_cell.angle_alpha   90.00
_cell.angle_beta   90.00
_cell.angle_gamma   90.00
#
_symmetry.space_group_name_H-M   'P 1'
#
loop_
_entity.id
_entity.type
_entity.pdbx_description
1 polymer ?
#
loop_
_entity_poly.entity_id
_entity_poly.type
_entity_poly.pdbx_seq_one_letter_code
_entity_poly.pdbx_strand_id
1 'polypeptide(L)'
;LTVLAFWLLLQFSRTVRVLRAAAQSPVGHVDSAVMLQARLHQGMRLTEVIGITRSLGRKLADDPETFAWRDAGGDEVEVEFAAGRCAQWRLRRQADRT
;
A
#
# COMPACT_ATOMS: atom_id res chain seq x y z
N LEU A 1 11.45 -13.74 -29.05
CA LEU A 1 11.40 -12.30 -28.78
C LEU A 1 9.99 -11.77 -28.66
N THR A 2 9.07 -12.20 -29.54
CA THR A 2 7.66 -11.76 -29.48
C THR A 2 6.94 -12.23 -28.21
N VAL A 3 7.22 -13.45 -27.75
CA VAL A 3 6.61 -14.00 -26.53
C VAL A 3 7.06 -13.21 -25.29
N LEU A 4 8.34 -12.86 -25.23
CA LEU A 4 8.86 -12.07 -24.12
C LEU A 4 8.28 -10.66 -24.08
N ALA A 5 8.18 -10.00 -25.24
CA ALA A 5 7.58 -8.67 -25.34
C ALA A 5 6.10 -8.70 -24.94
N PHE A 6 5.35 -9.72 -25.34
CA PHE A 6 3.96 -9.90 -24.98
C PHE A 6 3.80 -10.11 -23.47
N TRP A 7 4.66 -10.90 -22.87
CA TRP A 7 4.66 -11.14 -21.43
C TRP A 7 4.92 -9.86 -20.65
N LEU A 8 5.89 -9.04 -21.08
CA LEU A 8 6.20 -7.76 -20.46
C LEU A 8 5.03 -6.79 -20.55
N LEU A 9 4.32 -6.77 -21.68
CA LEU A 9 3.14 -5.94 -21.86
C LEU A 9 2.02 -6.35 -20.91
N LEU A 10 1.81 -7.64 -20.68
CA LEU A 10 0.82 -8.14 -19.74
C LEU A 10 1.14 -7.70 -18.30
N GLN A 11 2.41 -7.79 -17.91
CA GLN A 11 2.85 -7.36 -16.57
C GLN A 11 2.65 -5.85 -16.40
N PHE A 12 3.01 -5.08 -17.40
CA PHE A 12 2.86 -3.63 -17.39
C PHE A 12 1.38 -3.24 -17.27
N SER A 13 0.50 -3.93 -18.00
CA SER A 13 -0.96 -3.68 -17.96
C SER A 13 -1.53 -3.92 -16.56
N ARG A 14 -1.08 -4.96 -15.87
CA ARG A 14 -1.51 -5.24 -14.49
C ARG A 14 -1.13 -4.11 -13.56
N THR A 15 0.12 -3.63 -13.63
CA THR A 15 0.61 -2.53 -12.81
C THR A 15 -0.19 -1.26 -13.06
N VAL A 16 -0.45 -0.93 -14.31
CA VAL A 16 -1.23 0.24 -14.69
C VAL A 16 -2.66 0.16 -14.15
N ARG A 17 -3.30 -1.01 -14.20
CA ARG A 17 -4.65 -1.20 -13.68
C ARG A 17 -4.72 -0.96 -12.18
N VAL A 18 -3.75 -1.49 -11.43
CA VAL A 18 -3.69 -1.29 -9.98
C VAL A 18 -3.52 0.19 -9.66
N LEU A 19 -2.61 0.87 -10.34
CA LEU A 19 -2.36 2.30 -10.10
C LEU A 19 -3.56 3.17 -10.47
N ARG A 20 -4.26 2.84 -11.56
CA ARG A 20 -5.48 3.58 -11.96
C ARG A 20 -6.60 3.40 -10.95
N ALA A 21 -6.81 2.18 -10.46
CA ALA A 21 -7.83 1.91 -9.45
C ALA A 21 -7.51 2.68 -8.16
N ALA A 22 -6.23 2.69 -7.74
CA ALA A 22 -5.79 3.41 -6.55
C ALA A 22 -5.92 4.92 -6.72
N ALA A 23 -5.66 5.46 -7.92
CA ALA A 23 -5.74 6.89 -8.19
C ALA A 23 -7.16 7.43 -8.11
N GLN A 24 -8.18 6.57 -8.29
CA GLN A 24 -9.59 6.96 -8.20
C GLN A 24 -10.11 6.94 -6.77
N SER A 25 -9.33 6.41 -5.83
CA SER A 25 -9.70 6.33 -4.42
C SER A 25 -9.02 7.44 -3.62
N PRO A 26 -9.59 7.85 -2.46
CA PRO A 26 -8.91 8.83 -1.60
C PRO A 26 -7.54 8.32 -1.17
N VAL A 27 -6.56 9.20 -1.19
CA VAL A 27 -5.19 8.87 -0.78
C VAL A 27 -5.17 8.56 0.72
N GLY A 28 -4.48 7.48 1.09
CA GLY A 28 -4.32 7.09 2.49
C GLY A 28 -5.56 6.49 3.10
N HIS A 29 -6.47 5.95 2.29
CA HIS A 29 -7.70 5.32 2.76
C HIS A 29 -7.60 3.80 2.67
N VAL A 30 -8.22 3.10 3.62
CA VAL A 30 -8.39 1.65 3.60
C VAL A 30 -9.73 1.30 4.27
N ASP A 31 -10.33 0.20 3.87
CA ASP A 31 -11.61 -0.23 4.43
C ASP A 31 -11.49 -0.58 5.91
N SER A 32 -10.43 -1.28 6.29
CA SER A 32 -10.15 -1.63 7.68
C SER A 32 -8.64 -1.68 7.91
N ALA A 33 -8.15 -0.82 8.79
CA ALA A 33 -6.73 -0.78 9.14
C ALA A 33 -6.31 -2.07 9.85
N VAL A 34 -7.17 -2.64 10.68
CA VAL A 34 -6.90 -3.88 11.40
C VAL A 34 -6.73 -5.05 10.40
N MET A 35 -7.61 -5.12 9.39
CA MET A 35 -7.51 -6.15 8.35
C MET A 35 -6.27 -5.96 7.49
N LEU A 36 -5.91 -4.71 7.19
CA LEU A 36 -4.69 -4.42 6.44
C LEU A 36 -3.46 -4.88 7.23
N GLN A 37 -3.39 -4.55 8.50
CA GLN A 37 -2.29 -4.96 9.37
C GLN A 37 -2.13 -6.49 9.38
N ALA A 38 -3.23 -7.22 9.41
CA ALA A 38 -3.22 -8.67 9.42
C ALA A 38 -2.70 -9.28 8.11
N ARG A 39 -2.77 -8.52 7.01
CA ARG A 39 -2.34 -8.99 5.69
C ARG A 39 -0.91 -8.59 5.34
N LEU A 40 -0.32 -7.67 6.10
CA LEU A 40 1.04 -7.20 5.84
C LEU A 40 2.07 -8.26 6.26
N HIS A 41 3.16 -8.35 5.49
CA HIS A 41 4.30 -9.18 5.82
C HIS A 41 5.58 -8.52 5.29
N GLN A 42 6.71 -8.87 5.88
CA GLN A 42 8.00 -8.35 5.44
C GLN A 42 8.28 -8.77 4.00
N GLY A 43 8.85 -7.87 3.25
CA GLY A 43 9.21 -8.10 1.86
C GLY A 43 8.13 -7.77 0.85
N MET A 44 6.91 -7.40 1.28
CA MET A 44 5.86 -6.95 0.36
C MET A 44 6.32 -5.70 -0.37
N ARG A 45 5.99 -5.65 -1.65
CA ARG A 45 6.22 -4.44 -2.44
C ARG A 45 5.10 -3.44 -2.19
N LEU A 46 5.41 -2.15 -2.36
CA LEU A 46 4.41 -1.10 -2.23
C LEU A 46 3.20 -1.34 -3.14
N THR A 47 3.43 -1.82 -4.37
CA THR A 47 2.35 -2.13 -5.32
C THR A 47 1.42 -3.22 -4.79
N GLU A 48 1.94 -4.19 -4.04
CA GLU A 48 1.11 -5.23 -3.42
C GLU A 48 0.22 -4.64 -2.33
N VAL A 49 0.76 -3.74 -1.52
CA VAL A 49 -0.01 -3.05 -0.47
C VAL A 49 -1.10 -2.19 -1.10
N ILE A 50 -0.77 -1.44 -2.15
CA ILE A 50 -1.74 -0.62 -2.90
C ILE A 50 -2.84 -1.51 -3.48
N GLY A 51 -2.48 -2.70 -3.97
CA GLY A 51 -3.45 -3.67 -4.50
C GLY A 51 -4.45 -4.14 -3.45
N ILE A 52 -4.02 -4.29 -2.20
CA ILE A 52 -4.87 -4.66 -1.08
C ILE A 52 -5.78 -3.50 -0.67
N THR A 53 -5.21 -2.30 -0.53
CA THR A 53 -5.92 -1.12 -0.02
C THR A 53 -6.76 -0.43 -1.09
N ARG A 54 -6.40 -0.61 -2.35
CA ARG A 54 -6.99 0.10 -3.51
C ARG A 54 -6.89 1.62 -3.35
N SER A 55 -5.84 2.07 -2.67
CA SER A 55 -5.60 3.48 -2.39
C SER A 55 -4.09 3.71 -2.31
N LEU A 56 -3.64 4.84 -2.84
CA LEU A 56 -2.26 5.27 -2.68
C LEU A 56 -2.04 5.66 -1.22
N GLY A 57 -0.93 5.23 -0.64
CA GLY A 57 -0.58 5.59 0.72
C GLY A 57 -0.25 7.07 0.86
N ARG A 58 -0.61 7.65 1.99
CA ARG A 58 -0.20 9.02 2.33
C ARG A 58 1.24 8.97 2.80
N LYS A 59 2.13 9.66 2.10
CA LYS A 59 3.55 9.66 2.42
C LYS A 59 3.82 10.48 3.67
N LEU A 60 4.44 9.88 4.67
CA LEU A 60 4.78 10.54 5.94
C LEU A 60 6.24 10.95 6.00
N ALA A 61 7.15 10.17 5.40
CA ALA A 61 8.58 10.42 5.44
C ALA A 61 9.27 9.82 4.23
N ASP A 62 10.44 10.36 3.90
CA ASP A 62 11.26 9.87 2.78
C ASP A 62 12.35 8.90 3.21
N ASP A 63 12.85 9.03 4.45
CA ASP A 63 13.96 8.22 4.96
C ASP A 63 13.73 7.89 6.43
N PRO A 64 13.25 6.70 6.77
CA PRO A 64 12.81 5.63 5.84
C PRO A 64 11.51 6.02 5.12
N GLU A 65 11.34 5.52 3.91
CA GLU A 65 10.12 5.75 3.14
C GLU A 65 8.93 5.15 3.88
N THR A 66 8.01 6.01 4.31
CA THR A 66 6.90 5.62 5.17
C THR A 66 5.58 6.11 4.58
N PHE A 67 4.61 5.22 4.53
CA PHE A 67 3.25 5.51 4.04
C PHE A 67 2.23 5.13 5.10
N ALA A 68 1.09 5.79 5.08
CA ALA A 68 -0.01 5.53 6.02
C ALA A 68 -1.33 5.34 5.29
N TRP A 69 -2.13 4.45 5.83
CA TRP A 69 -3.52 4.21 5.39
C TRP A 69 -4.42 4.27 6.63
N ARG A 70 -5.51 5.02 6.52
CA ARG A 70 -6.48 5.22 7.61
C ARG A 70 -7.85 4.71 7.17
N ASP A 71 -8.56 4.04 8.07
CA ASP A 71 -9.93 3.63 7.82
C ASP A 71 -10.94 4.68 8.31
N ALA A 72 -12.22 4.44 8.02
CA ALA A 72 -13.28 5.37 8.40
C ALA A 72 -13.45 5.51 9.92
N GLY A 73 -13.02 4.49 10.68
CA GLY A 73 -13.07 4.53 12.15
C GLY A 73 -11.92 5.31 12.78
N GLY A 74 -10.96 5.75 11.98
CA GLY A 74 -9.82 6.51 12.47
C GLY A 74 -8.58 5.68 12.83
N ASP A 75 -8.65 4.36 12.70
CA ASP A 75 -7.48 3.50 12.88
C ASP A 75 -6.56 3.66 11.67
N GLU A 76 -5.26 3.67 11.90
CA GLU A 76 -4.26 3.93 10.87
C GLU A 76 -3.13 2.92 10.93
N VAL A 77 -2.67 2.48 9.75
CA VAL A 77 -1.48 1.64 9.63
C VAL A 77 -0.38 2.46 8.97
N GLU A 78 0.77 2.54 9.63
CA GLU A 78 1.99 3.14 9.07
C GLU A 78 2.91 2.02 8.63
N VAL A 79 3.39 2.07 7.39
CA VAL A 79 4.23 1.04 6.80
C VAL A 79 5.54 1.67 6.33
N GLU A 80 6.66 1.14 6.80
CA GLU A 80 8.00 1.57 6.38
C GLU A 80 8.53 0.63 5.29
N PHE A 81 9.09 1.22 4.26
CA PHE A 81 9.69 0.48 3.14
C PHE A 81 11.19 0.71 3.09
N ALA A 82 11.94 -0.37 2.88
CA ALA A 82 13.37 -0.32 2.64
C ALA A 82 13.64 -0.97 1.28
N ALA A 83 14.31 -0.25 0.39
CA ALA A 83 14.59 -0.73 -0.97
C ALA A 83 13.33 -1.17 -1.71
N GLY A 84 12.21 -0.46 -1.49
CA GLY A 84 10.92 -0.73 -2.14
C GLY A 84 10.15 -1.90 -1.55
N ARG A 85 10.60 -2.47 -0.43
CA ARG A 85 9.95 -3.62 0.22
C ARG A 85 9.58 -3.28 1.66
N CYS A 86 8.44 -3.78 2.09
CA CYS A 86 7.96 -3.59 3.46
C CYS A 86 8.98 -4.13 4.47
N ALA A 87 9.46 -3.24 5.34
CA ALA A 87 10.41 -3.59 6.40
C ALA A 87 9.71 -3.78 7.74
N GLN A 88 8.81 -2.87 8.06
CA GLN A 88 8.02 -2.94 9.29
C GLN A 88 6.76 -2.10 9.15
N TRP A 89 5.80 -2.32 10.04
CA TRP A 89 4.55 -1.58 10.07
C TRP A 89 4.05 -1.44 11.50
N ARG A 90 3.17 -0.46 11.71
CA ARG A 90 2.59 -0.18 13.02
C ARG A 90 1.11 0.17 12.86
N LEU A 91 0.27 -0.47 13.68
CA LEU A 91 -1.14 -0.11 13.77
C LEU A 91 -1.32 0.92 14.88
N ARG A 92 -1.96 2.05 14.55
CA ARG A 92 -2.36 3.07 15.49
C ARG A 92 -3.87 3.11 15.58
N ARG A 93 -4.40 2.73 16.72
CA ARG A 93 -5.85 2.74 16.97
C ARG A 93 -6.29 4.15 17.30
N GLN A 94 -7.52 4.52 16.91
CA GLN A 94 -8.09 5.82 17.24
C GLN A 94 -8.11 6.05 18.77
N ALA A 95 -8.40 5.00 19.54
CA ALA A 95 -8.43 5.08 21.00
C ALA A 95 -7.07 5.41 21.61
N ASP A 96 -5.97 5.05 20.94
CA ASP A 96 -4.60 5.28 21.44
C ASP A 96 -4.12 6.71 21.22
N ARG A 97 -4.88 7.52 20.48
CA ARG A 97 -4.52 8.92 20.18
C ARG A 97 -5.19 9.92 21.08
N THR A 98 -6.10 9.47 21.89
CA THR A 98 -6.77 10.31 22.88
C THR A 98 -6.14 10.10 24.26
#